data_a2ad970f668bc6685d9146a67e565d9e
#
_entry.id   a2ad970f668bc6685d9146a67e565d9e
#
_cell.length_a   1.000
_cell.length_b   1.000
_cell.length_c   1.000
_cell.angle_alpha   90.00
_cell.angle_beta   90.00
_cell.angle_gamma   90.00
#
_symmetry.space_group_name_H-M   'P 1'
#
loop_
_entity.id
_entity.type
_entity.pdbx_description
1 polymer ?
#
loop_
_entity_poly.entity_id
_entity_poly.type
_entity_poly.pdbx_seq_one_letter_code
_entity_poly.pdbx_strand_id
1 'polypeptide(L)'
;MCRAAPAAHIEPVPSTNQKDRMLRILFLIFLVFLLARAGIWLVQKLHDRSGIGRSFRRMMAEGELDASVYEGTRWRTVERFGRKHLHSRIAPEQQRAIRTAKLAARDAFLDSTRPGFYQYLIIFLIASVLGLILETVFTLLTMGILQSRVGLVWGPFSPLYGCGAVLLTMVLWPLRKRPWWWSFLLGAVVGGLLEQLTGWGMEHFMHAVSWSYLHLPDHITQWVAWRFLVMWGVLGAAWCKLIMPELIYRIGEPTTTRQMVVVSLLTAFMALDILMTLMCFYRAAQRMHHVPPSNPFEVYVDTHFDDRFMADTFENMDFDFKPPTHIEMSGL
;
A
#
# COMPACT_ATOMS: atom_id res chain seq x y z
N MET A 1 10.47 14.18 59.99
CA MET A 1 11.00 12.84 59.66
C MET A 1 10.11 12.23 58.57
N CYS A 2 10.42 12.49 57.30
CA CYS A 2 9.73 11.86 56.15
C CYS A 2 10.55 10.62 55.76
N ARG A 3 9.95 9.45 55.85
CA ARG A 3 10.52 8.19 55.35
C ARG A 3 10.36 8.16 53.82
N ALA A 4 11.50 8.08 53.14
CA ALA A 4 11.56 7.81 51.71
C ALA A 4 11.11 6.36 51.44
N ALA A 5 10.21 6.17 50.46
CA ALA A 5 9.82 4.87 49.98
C ALA A 5 10.96 4.22 49.17
N PRO A 6 11.16 2.90 49.24
CA PRO A 6 12.22 2.23 48.48
C PRO A 6 11.93 2.23 46.99
N ALA A 7 12.95 2.56 46.18
CA ALA A 7 12.92 2.48 44.74
C ALA A 7 12.66 1.03 44.31
N ALA A 8 11.66 0.83 43.46
CA ALA A 8 11.38 -0.45 42.84
C ALA A 8 12.53 -0.81 41.90
N HIS A 9 13.18 -1.93 42.18
CA HIS A 9 14.14 -2.56 41.27
C HIS A 9 13.39 -3.03 40.01
N ILE A 10 13.60 -2.36 38.89
CA ILE A 10 13.16 -2.83 37.58
C ILE A 10 14.20 -3.86 37.12
N GLU A 11 13.83 -5.13 37.14
CA GLU A 11 14.66 -6.19 36.57
C GLU A 11 14.82 -5.98 35.07
N PRO A 12 16.02 -6.12 34.47
CA PRO A 12 16.23 -6.01 33.04
C PRO A 12 15.58 -7.20 32.31
N VAL A 13 14.70 -6.91 31.39
CA VAL A 13 14.05 -7.91 30.49
C VAL A 13 15.13 -8.67 29.71
N PRO A 14 15.12 -10.01 29.69
CA PRO A 14 16.19 -10.80 29.13
C PRO A 14 16.37 -10.61 27.61
N SER A 15 17.62 -10.44 27.19
CA SER A 15 18.07 -10.14 25.81
C SER A 15 17.75 -11.19 24.72
N THR A 16 17.23 -12.35 25.11
CA THR A 16 16.78 -13.42 24.19
C THR A 16 15.56 -13.05 23.36
N ASN A 17 14.79 -12.07 23.81
CA ASN A 17 13.53 -11.67 23.17
C ASN A 17 13.73 -10.80 21.90
N GLN A 18 14.87 -10.13 21.73
CA GLN A 18 15.11 -9.21 20.60
C GLN A 18 15.47 -9.94 19.29
N LYS A 19 16.27 -11.01 19.36
CA LYS A 19 16.60 -11.84 18.17
C LYS A 19 15.37 -12.59 17.65
N ASP A 20 14.56 -13.14 18.54
CA ASP A 20 13.34 -13.85 18.15
C ASP A 20 12.30 -12.91 17.55
N ARG A 21 12.23 -11.67 17.99
CA ARG A 21 11.36 -10.63 17.40
C ARG A 21 11.82 -10.22 16.02
N MET A 22 13.11 -9.99 15.80
CA MET A 22 13.65 -9.69 14.46
C MET A 22 13.40 -10.85 13.49
N LEU A 23 13.58 -12.10 13.94
CA LEU A 23 13.28 -13.26 13.11
C LEU A 23 11.79 -13.35 12.73
N ARG A 24 10.89 -13.05 13.66
CA ARG A 24 9.44 -13.00 13.40
C ARG A 24 9.09 -11.91 12.39
N ILE A 25 9.65 -10.71 12.50
CA ILE A 25 9.43 -9.61 11.56
C ILE A 25 9.94 -9.99 10.16
N LEU A 26 11.15 -10.53 10.05
CA LEU A 26 11.71 -11.00 8.78
C LEU A 26 10.87 -12.14 8.19
N PHE A 27 10.41 -13.08 9.02
CA PHE A 27 9.50 -14.15 8.59
C PHE A 27 8.15 -13.61 8.10
N LEU A 28 7.58 -12.61 8.78
CA LEU A 28 6.32 -11.98 8.36
C LEU A 28 6.49 -11.20 7.05
N ILE A 29 7.58 -10.46 6.87
CA ILE A 29 7.90 -9.80 5.60
C ILE A 29 8.02 -10.82 4.48
N PHE A 30 8.73 -11.93 4.73
CA PHE A 30 8.87 -13.04 3.78
C PHE A 30 7.52 -13.70 3.48
N LEU A 31 6.67 -13.91 4.50
CA LEU A 31 5.33 -14.45 4.35
C LEU A 31 4.42 -13.54 3.52
N VAL A 32 4.42 -12.24 3.80
CA VAL A 32 3.67 -11.23 3.01
C VAL A 32 4.16 -11.23 1.56
N PHE A 33 5.46 -11.30 1.34
CA PHE A 33 6.04 -11.43 -0.01
C PHE A 33 5.56 -12.71 -0.71
N LEU A 34 5.57 -13.85 -0.02
CA LEU A 34 5.07 -15.12 -0.56
C LEU A 34 3.57 -15.07 -0.86
N LEU A 35 2.78 -14.48 0.03
CA LEU A 35 1.33 -14.33 -0.16
C LEU A 35 1.00 -13.39 -1.33
N ALA A 36 1.72 -12.28 -1.45
CA ALA A 36 1.60 -11.37 -2.60
C ALA A 36 1.96 -12.09 -3.92
N ARG A 37 3.06 -12.85 -3.92
CA ARG A 37 3.47 -13.64 -5.08
C ARG A 37 2.49 -14.77 -5.40
N ALA A 38 1.96 -15.46 -4.38
CA ALA A 38 0.93 -16.47 -4.54
C ALA A 38 -0.39 -15.87 -5.06
N GLY A 39 -0.78 -14.69 -4.55
CA GLY A 39 -1.94 -13.94 -5.02
C GLY A 39 -1.81 -13.53 -6.49
N ILE A 40 -0.67 -12.96 -6.88
CA ILE A 40 -0.37 -12.60 -8.28
C ILE A 40 -0.39 -13.86 -9.15
N TRP A 41 0.25 -14.94 -8.71
CA TRP A 41 0.25 -16.22 -9.43
C TRP A 41 -1.16 -16.80 -9.57
N LEU A 42 -1.98 -16.75 -8.50
CA LEU A 42 -3.36 -17.24 -8.52
C LEU A 42 -4.23 -16.42 -9.49
N VAL A 43 -4.12 -15.09 -9.43
CA VAL A 43 -4.83 -14.18 -10.34
C VAL A 43 -4.40 -14.43 -11.79
N GLN A 44 -3.11 -14.59 -12.05
CA GLN A 44 -2.59 -14.94 -13.38
C GLN A 44 -3.12 -16.30 -13.84
N LYS A 45 -3.09 -17.31 -12.96
CA LYS A 45 -3.57 -18.66 -13.26
C LYS A 45 -5.08 -18.71 -13.52
N LEU A 46 -5.87 -17.94 -12.76
CA LEU A 46 -7.31 -17.81 -12.98
C LEU A 46 -7.60 -17.07 -14.30
N HIS A 47 -6.83 -16.01 -14.57
CA HIS A 47 -6.93 -15.23 -15.80
C HIS A 47 -6.51 -16.06 -17.03
N ASP A 48 -5.45 -16.84 -16.94
CA ASP A 48 -5.01 -17.75 -18.01
C ASP A 48 -5.99 -18.90 -18.24
N ARG A 49 -6.71 -19.34 -17.20
CA ARG A 49 -7.79 -20.34 -17.35
C ARG A 49 -9.02 -19.79 -18.04
N SER A 50 -9.33 -18.50 -17.90
CA SER A 50 -10.52 -17.89 -18.52
C SER A 50 -10.37 -17.68 -20.05
N GLY A 51 -9.15 -17.78 -20.62
CA GLY A 51 -8.86 -17.74 -22.07
C GLY A 51 -9.31 -16.47 -22.83
N ILE A 52 -10.04 -15.56 -22.16
CA ILE A 52 -10.76 -14.43 -22.77
C ILE A 52 -10.37 -13.10 -22.06
N GLY A 53 -9.11 -12.98 -21.65
CA GLY A 53 -8.62 -11.74 -21.09
C GLY A 53 -8.51 -10.63 -22.13
N ARG A 54 -8.63 -9.35 -21.69
CA ARG A 54 -8.45 -8.19 -22.59
C ARG A 54 -7.08 -8.21 -23.30
N SER A 55 -6.04 -8.66 -22.62
CA SER A 55 -4.71 -8.85 -23.21
C SER A 55 -4.70 -9.87 -24.34
N PHE A 56 -5.40 -10.99 -24.20
CA PHE A 56 -5.52 -11.98 -25.25
C PHE A 56 -6.24 -11.45 -26.49
N ARG A 57 -7.37 -10.73 -26.31
CA ARG A 57 -8.10 -10.09 -27.41
C ARG A 57 -7.27 -9.00 -28.11
N ARG A 58 -6.46 -8.27 -27.36
CA ARG A 58 -5.56 -7.25 -27.89
C ARG A 58 -4.45 -7.88 -28.73
N MET A 59 -3.79 -8.91 -28.23
CA MET A 59 -2.75 -9.67 -28.94
C MET A 59 -3.29 -10.30 -30.24
N MET A 60 -4.57 -10.74 -30.23
CA MET A 60 -5.24 -11.22 -31.45
C MET A 60 -5.53 -10.11 -32.45
N ALA A 61 -5.96 -8.93 -31.94
CA ALA A 61 -6.24 -7.78 -32.77
C ALA A 61 -4.97 -7.16 -33.40
N GLU A 62 -3.87 -7.25 -32.69
CA GLU A 62 -2.55 -6.76 -33.09
C GLU A 62 -1.77 -7.78 -33.95
N GLY A 63 -2.34 -8.97 -34.21
CA GLY A 63 -1.73 -10.02 -35.04
C GLY A 63 -0.51 -10.71 -34.41
N GLU A 64 -0.27 -10.51 -33.13
CA GLU A 64 0.85 -11.11 -32.41
C GLU A 64 0.64 -12.61 -32.10
N LEU A 65 -0.60 -13.09 -32.17
CA LEU A 65 -0.95 -14.50 -32.01
C LEU A 65 -1.49 -15.05 -33.32
N ASP A 66 -0.96 -16.19 -33.74
CA ASP A 66 -1.45 -16.91 -34.90
C ASP A 66 -2.94 -17.29 -34.70
N ALA A 67 -3.76 -16.98 -35.68
CA ALA A 67 -5.20 -17.30 -35.71
C ALA A 67 -5.48 -18.79 -35.46
N SER A 68 -4.58 -19.66 -35.89
CA SER A 68 -4.66 -21.10 -35.67
C SER A 68 -4.66 -21.50 -34.17
N VAL A 69 -3.95 -20.74 -33.32
CA VAL A 69 -3.94 -20.96 -31.87
C VAL A 69 -5.27 -20.57 -31.23
N TYR A 70 -5.89 -19.51 -31.74
CA TYR A 70 -7.20 -19.05 -31.28
C TYR A 70 -8.31 -20.01 -31.71
N GLU A 71 -8.34 -20.43 -32.99
CA GLU A 71 -9.33 -21.36 -33.50
C GLU A 71 -9.25 -22.72 -32.82
N GLY A 72 -8.05 -23.27 -32.65
CA GLY A 72 -7.84 -24.52 -31.90
C GLY A 72 -8.36 -24.45 -30.46
N THR A 73 -8.26 -23.30 -29.82
CA THR A 73 -8.76 -23.10 -28.46
C THR A 73 -10.29 -22.95 -28.44
N ARG A 74 -10.85 -22.23 -29.41
CA ARG A 74 -12.30 -22.00 -29.54
C ARG A 74 -13.04 -23.28 -29.89
N TRP A 75 -12.56 -24.06 -30.84
CA TRP A 75 -13.20 -25.29 -31.27
C TRP A 75 -13.19 -26.36 -30.19
N ARG A 76 -12.10 -26.53 -29.43
CA ARG A 76 -12.08 -27.45 -28.29
C ARG A 76 -13.05 -27.06 -27.19
N THR A 77 -13.37 -25.80 -27.07
CA THR A 77 -14.35 -25.29 -26.09
C THR A 77 -15.79 -25.56 -26.53
N VAL A 78 -16.05 -25.50 -27.85
CA VAL A 78 -17.38 -25.73 -28.44
C VAL A 78 -17.69 -27.23 -28.54
N GLU A 79 -16.69 -28.03 -28.94
CA GLU A 79 -16.87 -29.47 -29.21
C GLU A 79 -17.13 -30.29 -27.96
N ARG A 80 -16.65 -29.87 -26.80
CA ARG A 80 -16.67 -30.72 -25.59
C ARG A 80 -17.95 -30.61 -24.77
N PHE A 81 -18.73 -29.53 -24.76
CA PHE A 81 -19.71 -29.34 -23.72
C PHE A 81 -21.03 -28.69 -24.03
N GLY A 82 -21.33 -28.13 -25.17
CA GLY A 82 -22.61 -27.41 -25.30
C GLY A 82 -22.96 -26.52 -24.10
N ARG A 83 -22.14 -26.50 -23.06
CA ARG A 83 -22.19 -25.67 -21.85
C ARG A 83 -20.83 -25.04 -21.63
N LYS A 84 -20.86 -23.75 -21.26
CA LYS A 84 -19.72 -22.85 -21.03
C LYS A 84 -18.79 -23.28 -19.86
N HIS A 85 -18.28 -24.47 -19.84
CA HIS A 85 -17.21 -24.86 -18.91
C HIS A 85 -15.86 -24.88 -19.63
N LEU A 86 -15.13 -23.80 -19.46
CA LEU A 86 -13.79 -23.52 -19.96
C LEU A 86 -12.71 -24.40 -19.31
N HIS A 87 -12.73 -25.69 -19.57
CA HIS A 87 -11.62 -26.60 -19.28
C HIS A 87 -11.03 -27.17 -20.56
N SER A 88 -10.57 -26.29 -21.48
CA SER A 88 -9.76 -26.76 -22.57
C SER A 88 -8.36 -27.11 -22.04
N ARG A 89 -7.97 -28.36 -22.13
CA ARG A 89 -6.58 -28.76 -21.96
C ARG A 89 -5.83 -28.32 -23.22
N ILE A 90 -5.34 -27.08 -23.23
CA ILE A 90 -4.40 -26.58 -24.23
C ILE A 90 -3.15 -27.46 -24.12
N ALA A 91 -2.60 -27.91 -25.24
CA ALA A 91 -1.37 -28.67 -25.24
C ALA A 91 -0.25 -27.89 -24.54
N PRO A 92 0.64 -28.54 -23.76
CA PRO A 92 1.68 -27.83 -23.01
C PRO A 92 2.56 -26.93 -23.88
N GLU A 93 2.79 -27.30 -25.12
CA GLU A 93 3.56 -26.51 -26.09
C GLU A 93 2.82 -25.21 -26.50
N GLN A 94 1.54 -25.30 -26.78
CA GLN A 94 0.69 -24.15 -27.08
C GLN A 94 0.58 -23.22 -25.86
N GLN A 95 0.50 -23.78 -24.67
CA GLN A 95 0.46 -22.99 -23.44
C GLN A 95 1.78 -22.25 -23.21
N ARG A 96 2.92 -22.87 -23.54
CA ARG A 96 4.23 -22.20 -23.51
C ARG A 96 4.31 -21.07 -24.54
N ALA A 97 3.90 -21.32 -25.80
CA ALA A 97 3.89 -20.33 -26.86
C ALA A 97 3.03 -19.11 -26.50
N ILE A 98 1.81 -19.33 -26.01
CA ILE A 98 0.92 -18.26 -25.55
C ILE A 98 1.55 -17.47 -24.39
N ARG A 99 2.18 -18.17 -23.43
CA ARG A 99 2.85 -17.52 -22.32
C ARG A 99 4.04 -16.65 -22.78
N THR A 100 4.84 -17.15 -23.69
CA THR A 100 6.00 -16.42 -24.25
C THR A 100 5.53 -15.19 -25.01
N ALA A 101 4.51 -15.34 -25.87
CA ALA A 101 3.94 -14.21 -26.62
C ALA A 101 3.34 -13.15 -25.67
N LYS A 102 2.60 -13.57 -24.63
CA LYS A 102 2.06 -12.65 -23.61
C LYS A 102 3.17 -11.87 -22.88
N LEU A 103 4.27 -12.53 -22.54
CA LEU A 103 5.41 -11.87 -21.88
C LEU A 103 6.10 -10.89 -22.82
N ALA A 104 6.29 -11.27 -24.10
CA ALA A 104 6.87 -10.39 -25.10
C ALA A 104 6.01 -9.15 -25.37
N ALA A 105 4.69 -9.33 -25.54
CA ALA A 105 3.75 -8.22 -25.70
C ALA A 105 3.72 -7.29 -24.47
N ARG A 106 3.74 -7.88 -23.26
CA ARG A 106 3.83 -7.09 -22.03
C ARG A 106 5.11 -6.27 -21.98
N ASP A 107 6.24 -6.87 -22.29
CA ASP A 107 7.53 -6.21 -22.23
C ASP A 107 7.64 -5.11 -23.29
N ALA A 108 7.14 -5.35 -24.50
CA ALA A 108 7.04 -4.34 -25.57
C ALA A 108 6.15 -3.16 -25.15
N PHE A 109 4.98 -3.43 -24.56
CA PHE A 109 4.10 -2.39 -24.01
C PHE A 109 4.80 -1.57 -22.93
N LEU A 110 5.45 -2.23 -21.97
CA LEU A 110 6.16 -1.54 -20.87
C LEU A 110 7.34 -0.71 -21.40
N ASP A 111 7.97 -1.12 -22.48
CA ASP A 111 9.09 -0.37 -23.09
C ASP A 111 8.64 0.89 -23.83
N SER A 112 7.47 0.85 -24.43
CA SER A 112 6.86 2.01 -25.11
C SER A 112 6.13 2.95 -24.14
N THR A 113 5.72 2.45 -22.97
CA THR A 113 4.89 3.20 -22.02
C THR A 113 5.75 4.06 -21.07
N ARG A 114 5.32 5.31 -20.90
CA ARG A 114 5.77 6.16 -19.79
C ARG A 114 4.58 6.37 -18.87
N PRO A 115 4.63 5.94 -17.60
CA PRO A 115 3.55 6.17 -16.67
C PRO A 115 3.23 7.66 -16.60
N GLY A 116 1.96 8.00 -16.78
CA GLY A 116 1.46 9.36 -16.73
C GLY A 116 0.54 9.57 -15.52
N PHE A 117 -0.08 10.74 -15.47
CA PHE A 117 -0.95 11.14 -14.37
C PHE A 117 -2.09 10.14 -14.11
N TYR A 118 -2.70 9.58 -15.16
CA TYR A 118 -3.76 8.58 -15.04
C TYR A 118 -3.30 7.32 -14.31
N GLN A 119 -2.13 6.79 -14.66
CA GLN A 119 -1.57 5.60 -14.01
C GLN A 119 -1.19 5.91 -12.56
N TYR A 120 -0.60 7.08 -12.29
CA TYR A 120 -0.26 7.49 -10.92
C TYR A 120 -1.49 7.64 -10.02
N LEU A 121 -2.59 8.21 -10.52
CA LEU A 121 -3.84 8.30 -9.77
C LEU A 121 -4.39 6.93 -9.39
N ILE A 122 -4.43 6.00 -10.33
CA ILE A 122 -4.91 4.65 -10.05
C ILE A 122 -3.98 3.93 -9.06
N ILE A 123 -2.66 4.06 -9.22
CA ILE A 123 -1.68 3.52 -8.27
C ILE A 123 -1.91 4.10 -6.88
N PHE A 124 -2.09 5.42 -6.78
CA PHE A 124 -2.37 6.09 -5.52
C PHE A 124 -3.61 5.53 -4.84
N LEU A 125 -4.74 5.44 -5.55
CA LEU A 125 -6.00 4.93 -5.03
C LEU A 125 -5.88 3.47 -4.57
N ILE A 126 -5.32 2.60 -5.40
CA ILE A 126 -5.16 1.18 -5.10
C ILE A 126 -4.21 1.00 -3.90
N ALA A 127 -3.08 1.68 -3.90
CA ALA A 127 -2.08 1.54 -2.85
C ALA A 127 -2.56 2.13 -1.52
N SER A 128 -3.37 3.19 -1.52
CA SER A 128 -3.98 3.74 -0.30
C SER A 128 -4.89 2.74 0.41
N VAL A 129 -5.63 1.92 -0.34
CA VAL A 129 -6.47 0.86 0.23
C VAL A 129 -5.65 -0.37 0.61
N LEU A 130 -4.79 -0.84 -0.29
CA LEU A 130 -3.99 -2.05 -0.03
C LEU A 130 -2.98 -1.83 1.09
N GLY A 131 -2.38 -0.65 1.19
CA GLY A 131 -1.45 -0.30 2.26
C GLY A 131 -2.14 -0.33 3.63
N LEU A 132 -3.34 0.24 3.73
CA LEU A 132 -4.17 0.17 4.93
C LEU A 132 -4.44 -1.29 5.35
N ILE A 133 -4.84 -2.15 4.40
CA ILE A 133 -5.08 -3.57 4.68
C ILE A 133 -3.81 -4.25 5.17
N LEU A 134 -2.67 -4.00 4.49
CA LEU A 134 -1.38 -4.58 4.86
C LEU A 134 -0.96 -4.15 6.26
N GLU A 135 -1.12 -2.87 6.61
CA GLU A 135 -0.78 -2.34 7.93
C GLU A 135 -1.67 -2.93 9.01
N THR A 136 -2.98 -3.00 8.79
CA THR A 136 -3.92 -3.61 9.73
C THR A 136 -3.57 -5.09 9.98
N VAL A 137 -3.29 -5.85 8.91
CA VAL A 137 -2.86 -7.26 9.03
C VAL A 137 -1.51 -7.36 9.74
N PHE A 138 -0.55 -6.50 9.42
CA PHE A 138 0.76 -6.47 10.08
C PHE A 138 0.61 -6.23 11.58
N THR A 139 -0.17 -5.23 11.99
CA THR A 139 -0.41 -4.91 13.40
C THR A 139 -1.10 -6.07 14.12
N LEU A 140 -2.09 -6.67 13.51
CA LEU A 140 -2.78 -7.84 14.06
C LEU A 140 -1.80 -9.02 14.28
N LEU A 141 -0.92 -9.29 13.32
CA LEU A 141 0.02 -10.42 13.40
C LEU A 141 1.21 -10.16 14.36
N THR A 142 1.66 -8.91 14.47
CA THR A 142 2.83 -8.55 15.29
C THR A 142 2.47 -8.22 16.73
N MET A 143 1.36 -7.52 16.93
CA MET A 143 0.91 -7.01 18.24
C MET A 143 -0.31 -7.75 18.78
N GLY A 144 -1.04 -8.53 17.96
CA GLY A 144 -2.29 -9.17 18.35
C GLY A 144 -3.46 -8.19 18.50
N ILE A 145 -3.32 -6.95 18.04
CA ILE A 145 -4.30 -5.87 18.20
C ILE A 145 -4.95 -5.59 16.85
N LEU A 146 -6.28 -5.60 16.81
CA LEU A 146 -7.05 -5.08 15.69
C LEU A 146 -7.40 -3.62 15.99
N GLN A 147 -6.71 -2.70 15.35
CA GLN A 147 -6.84 -1.27 15.54
C GLN A 147 -7.10 -0.58 14.20
N SER A 148 -7.91 0.48 14.20
CA SER A 148 -8.12 1.31 13.03
C SER A 148 -6.82 1.99 12.61
N ARG A 149 -6.47 1.85 11.33
CA ARG A 149 -5.27 2.44 10.72
C ARG A 149 -5.63 3.39 9.58
N VAL A 150 -6.87 3.87 9.56
CA VAL A 150 -7.33 4.80 8.55
C VAL A 150 -6.59 6.14 8.68
N GLY A 151 -6.29 6.74 7.53
CA GLY A 151 -5.65 8.05 7.47
C GLY A 151 -6.61 9.19 7.10
N LEU A 152 -7.88 8.88 6.80
CA LEU A 152 -8.88 9.85 6.36
C LEU A 152 -10.21 9.65 7.12
N VAL A 153 -11.01 10.74 7.22
CA VAL A 153 -12.24 10.75 8.04
C VAL A 153 -13.43 10.03 7.39
N TRP A 154 -13.51 9.95 6.06
CA TRP A 154 -14.66 9.36 5.37
C TRP A 154 -14.41 8.00 4.76
N GLY A 155 -13.19 7.65 4.46
CA GLY A 155 -12.90 6.44 3.72
C GLY A 155 -11.77 5.59 4.29
N PRO A 156 -11.76 4.29 3.96
CA PRO A 156 -10.73 3.36 4.40
C PRO A 156 -9.46 3.54 3.56
N PHE A 157 -8.86 4.71 3.63
CA PHE A 157 -7.67 5.07 2.87
C PHE A 157 -6.52 5.47 3.79
N SER A 158 -5.31 5.12 3.38
CA SER A 158 -4.07 5.66 3.95
C SER A 158 -3.26 6.34 2.85
N PRO A 159 -3.36 7.68 2.72
CA PRO A 159 -2.67 8.44 1.68
C PRO A 159 -1.15 8.27 1.69
N LEU A 160 -0.57 7.96 2.85
CA LEU A 160 0.86 7.68 3.00
C LEU A 160 1.32 6.56 2.06
N TYR A 161 0.59 5.43 2.04
CA TYR A 161 0.91 4.31 1.15
C TYR A 161 0.66 4.65 -0.32
N GLY A 162 -0.38 5.43 -0.60
CA GLY A 162 -0.64 5.95 -1.94
C GLY A 162 0.50 6.82 -2.47
N CYS A 163 0.93 7.81 -1.68
CA CYS A 163 2.08 8.66 -2.00
C CYS A 163 3.36 7.84 -2.15
N GLY A 164 3.61 6.91 -1.22
CA GLY A 164 4.78 6.04 -1.27
C GLY A 164 4.85 5.21 -2.54
N ALA A 165 3.74 4.59 -2.95
CA ALA A 165 3.67 3.80 -4.18
C ALA A 165 3.88 4.65 -5.43
N VAL A 166 3.32 5.86 -5.49
CA VAL A 166 3.53 6.80 -6.60
C VAL A 166 4.99 7.22 -6.66
N LEU A 167 5.59 7.66 -5.55
CA LEU A 167 6.99 8.07 -5.48
C LEU A 167 7.93 6.93 -5.87
N LEU A 168 7.70 5.72 -5.32
CA LEU A 168 8.45 4.53 -5.73
C LEU A 168 8.30 4.25 -7.23
N THR A 169 7.10 4.42 -7.79
CA THR A 169 6.88 4.22 -9.23
C THR A 169 7.64 5.25 -10.04
N MET A 170 7.58 6.53 -9.69
CA MET A 170 8.28 7.61 -10.39
C MET A 170 9.80 7.40 -10.40
N VAL A 171 10.36 7.07 -9.23
CA VAL A 171 11.82 6.90 -9.07
C VAL A 171 12.32 5.58 -9.66
N LEU A 172 11.56 4.49 -9.48
CA LEU A 172 12.02 3.14 -9.83
C LEU A 172 11.63 2.71 -11.25
N TRP A 173 10.71 3.40 -11.92
CA TRP A 173 10.32 3.04 -13.30
C TRP A 173 11.50 2.96 -14.28
N PRO A 174 12.43 3.93 -14.32
CA PRO A 174 13.60 3.85 -15.19
C PRO A 174 14.55 2.70 -14.86
N LEU A 175 14.49 2.22 -13.60
CA LEU A 175 15.37 1.18 -13.07
C LEU A 175 14.80 -0.23 -13.19
N ARG A 176 13.60 -0.39 -13.77
CA ARG A 176 12.93 -1.70 -13.85
C ARG A 176 13.77 -2.79 -14.53
N LYS A 177 14.65 -2.40 -15.47
CA LYS A 177 15.58 -3.30 -16.17
C LYS A 177 16.97 -3.43 -15.50
N ARG A 178 17.27 -2.57 -14.51
CA ARG A 178 18.56 -2.60 -13.78
C ARG A 178 18.54 -3.73 -12.73
N PRO A 179 19.70 -4.15 -12.20
CA PRO A 179 19.76 -5.11 -11.10
C PRO A 179 18.91 -4.69 -9.89
N TRP A 180 18.38 -5.67 -9.16
CA TRP A 180 17.42 -5.44 -8.06
C TRP A 180 17.97 -4.57 -6.91
N TRP A 181 19.28 -4.61 -6.67
CA TRP A 181 19.90 -3.86 -5.57
C TRP A 181 19.81 -2.33 -5.76
N TRP A 182 19.74 -1.82 -7.01
CA TRP A 182 19.43 -0.41 -7.25
C TRP A 182 18.04 -0.02 -6.75
N SER A 183 17.07 -0.88 -7.00
CA SER A 183 15.71 -0.67 -6.53
C SER A 183 15.61 -0.81 -5.02
N PHE A 184 16.43 -1.67 -4.42
CA PHE A 184 16.56 -1.78 -2.97
C PHE A 184 17.11 -0.50 -2.35
N LEU A 185 18.25 -0.01 -2.83
CA LEU A 185 18.90 1.20 -2.29
C LEU A 185 18.00 2.42 -2.42
N LEU A 186 17.46 2.67 -3.63
CA LEU A 186 16.59 3.83 -3.84
C LEU A 186 15.24 3.66 -3.14
N GLY A 187 14.73 2.45 -3.01
CA GLY A 187 13.53 2.18 -2.22
C GLY A 187 13.74 2.53 -0.74
N ALA A 188 14.88 2.17 -0.17
CA ALA A 188 15.23 2.55 1.20
C ALA A 188 15.32 4.07 1.37
N VAL A 189 15.98 4.77 0.43
CA VAL A 189 16.10 6.24 0.48
C VAL A 189 14.74 6.91 0.35
N VAL A 190 13.93 6.52 -0.63
CA VAL A 190 12.59 7.10 -0.86
C VAL A 190 11.68 6.84 0.34
N GLY A 191 11.69 5.61 0.86
CA GLY A 191 10.87 5.24 2.03
C GLY A 191 11.30 6.01 3.28
N GLY A 192 12.60 6.10 3.55
CA GLY A 192 13.11 6.84 4.70
C GLY A 192 12.81 8.35 4.62
N LEU A 193 12.93 8.95 3.43
CA LEU A 193 12.52 10.34 3.22
C LEU A 193 11.00 10.53 3.42
N LEU A 194 10.20 9.59 2.92
CA LEU A 194 8.75 9.63 3.10
C LEU A 194 8.38 9.55 4.60
N GLU A 195 8.95 8.61 5.35
CA GLU A 195 8.72 8.50 6.81
C GLU A 195 9.15 9.77 7.53
N GLN A 196 10.34 10.28 7.23
CA GLN A 196 10.87 11.50 7.84
C GLN A 196 9.95 12.70 7.60
N LEU A 197 9.57 12.94 6.34
CA LEU A 197 8.75 14.10 5.97
C LEU A 197 7.32 13.98 6.51
N THR A 198 6.76 12.76 6.48
CA THR A 198 5.39 12.54 6.99
C THR A 198 5.34 12.65 8.50
N GLY A 199 6.26 12.00 9.22
CA GLY A 199 6.30 12.06 10.69
C GLY A 199 6.53 13.48 11.19
N TRP A 200 7.51 14.19 10.62
CA TRP A 200 7.74 15.60 10.92
C TRP A 200 6.54 16.49 10.57
N GLY A 201 5.93 16.28 9.40
CA GLY A 201 4.78 17.06 8.95
C GLY A 201 3.54 16.84 9.83
N MET A 202 3.27 15.60 10.23
CA MET A 202 2.15 15.28 11.14
C MET A 202 2.33 15.96 12.50
N GLU A 203 3.52 15.85 13.08
CA GLU A 203 3.80 16.48 14.39
C GLU A 203 3.73 18.01 14.28
N HIS A 204 4.33 18.61 13.24
CA HIS A 204 4.44 20.06 13.14
C HIS A 204 3.13 20.73 12.72
N PHE A 205 2.38 20.16 11.79
CA PHE A 205 1.16 20.79 11.22
C PHE A 205 -0.14 20.25 11.79
N MET A 206 -0.16 18.98 12.23
CA MET A 206 -1.38 18.33 12.69
C MET A 206 -1.41 18.14 14.21
N HIS A 207 -0.28 18.43 14.92
CA HIS A 207 -0.12 18.14 16.34
C HIS A 207 -0.49 16.70 16.69
N ALA A 208 -0.11 15.76 15.83
CA ALA A 208 -0.42 14.34 15.94
C ALA A 208 0.84 13.51 15.67
N VAL A 209 1.07 12.49 16.50
CA VAL A 209 2.17 11.54 16.34
C VAL A 209 1.58 10.16 16.08
N SER A 210 1.87 9.58 14.89
CA SER A 210 1.41 8.23 14.54
C SER A 210 2.43 7.16 14.90
N TRP A 211 3.73 7.49 14.91
CA TRP A 211 4.82 6.60 15.32
C TRP A 211 6.02 7.39 15.81
N SER A 212 6.83 6.74 16.65
CA SER A 212 8.13 7.25 17.09
C SER A 212 9.09 6.09 17.31
N TYR A 213 10.30 6.22 16.78
CA TYR A 213 11.35 5.19 16.90
C TYR A 213 12.41 5.52 17.94
N LEU A 214 12.23 6.56 18.75
CA LEU A 214 13.21 6.97 19.79
C LEU A 214 13.52 5.85 20.80
N HIS A 215 12.56 4.95 21.01
CA HIS A 215 12.72 3.79 21.90
C HIS A 215 13.53 2.65 21.27
N LEU A 216 13.82 2.70 19.95
CA LEU A 216 14.57 1.66 19.26
C LEU A 216 16.07 1.95 19.30
N PRO A 217 16.94 0.94 19.53
CA PRO A 217 18.38 1.13 19.57
C PRO A 217 19.00 1.48 18.22
N ASP A 218 18.29 1.24 17.13
CA ASP A 218 18.71 1.47 15.77
C ASP A 218 17.99 2.67 15.09
N HIS A 219 17.39 3.56 15.89
CA HIS A 219 16.82 4.79 15.34
C HIS A 219 17.91 5.71 14.77
N ILE A 220 17.59 6.38 13.66
CA ILE A 220 18.42 7.41 13.03
C ILE A 220 17.88 8.78 13.44
N THR A 221 16.57 8.90 13.36
CA THR A 221 15.79 10.05 13.83
C THR A 221 14.59 9.56 14.63
N GLN A 222 13.75 10.46 15.13
CA GLN A 222 12.49 10.10 15.77
C GLN A 222 11.59 9.28 14.86
N TRP A 223 11.63 9.51 13.55
CA TRP A 223 10.70 8.89 12.58
C TRP A 223 11.35 7.87 11.65
N VAL A 224 12.69 7.67 11.70
CA VAL A 224 13.43 6.77 10.82
C VAL A 224 14.34 5.85 11.63
N ALA A 225 14.29 4.54 11.34
CA ALA A 225 15.20 3.55 11.91
C ALA A 225 15.75 2.59 10.84
N TRP A 226 16.97 2.07 11.06
CA TRP A 226 17.67 1.21 10.10
C TRP A 226 16.87 0.00 9.64
N ARG A 227 16.16 -0.66 10.57
CA ARG A 227 15.32 -1.82 10.24
C ARG A 227 14.21 -1.50 9.25
N PHE A 228 13.62 -0.31 9.36
CA PHE A 228 12.56 0.13 8.44
C PHE A 228 13.12 0.60 7.11
N LEU A 229 14.34 1.17 7.06
CA LEU A 229 15.02 1.44 5.79
C LEU A 229 15.28 0.15 5.01
N VAL A 230 15.70 -0.93 5.68
CA VAL A 230 15.85 -2.24 5.05
C VAL A 230 14.50 -2.75 4.54
N MET A 231 13.44 -2.61 5.32
CA MET A 231 12.08 -2.98 4.91
C MET A 231 11.64 -2.19 3.66
N TRP A 232 11.84 -0.88 3.63
CA TRP A 232 11.57 -0.04 2.47
C TRP A 232 12.42 -0.44 1.24
N GLY A 233 13.67 -0.84 1.45
CA GLY A 233 14.52 -1.38 0.40
C GLY A 233 13.94 -2.65 -0.22
N VAL A 234 13.53 -3.62 0.63
CA VAL A 234 12.88 -4.86 0.17
C VAL A 234 11.56 -4.57 -0.54
N LEU A 235 10.73 -3.67 0.01
CA LEU A 235 9.49 -3.24 -0.61
C LEU A 235 9.74 -2.56 -1.97
N GLY A 236 10.73 -1.68 -2.06
CA GLY A 236 11.14 -1.01 -3.31
C GLY A 236 11.59 -2.00 -4.37
N ALA A 237 12.40 -3.00 -3.99
CA ALA A 237 12.81 -4.06 -4.91
C ALA A 237 11.62 -4.92 -5.37
N ALA A 238 10.74 -5.32 -4.47
CA ALA A 238 9.52 -6.07 -4.80
C ALA A 238 8.57 -5.24 -5.68
N TRP A 239 8.37 -3.96 -5.34
CA TRP A 239 7.58 -3.03 -6.12
C TRP A 239 8.10 -2.92 -7.54
N CYS A 240 9.39 -2.59 -7.71
CA CYS A 240 10.02 -2.39 -9.01
C CYS A 240 10.02 -3.63 -9.91
N LYS A 241 10.25 -4.82 -9.32
CA LYS A 241 10.45 -6.05 -10.09
C LYS A 241 9.19 -6.87 -10.30
N LEU A 242 8.24 -6.79 -9.38
CA LEU A 242 7.08 -7.68 -9.39
C LEU A 242 5.76 -6.93 -9.56
N ILE A 243 5.50 -5.90 -8.74
CA ILE A 243 4.18 -5.29 -8.62
C ILE A 243 3.96 -4.22 -9.68
N MET A 244 4.85 -3.23 -9.75
CA MET A 244 4.72 -2.06 -10.61
C MET A 244 4.59 -2.41 -12.11
N PRO A 245 5.43 -3.28 -12.71
CA PRO A 245 5.29 -3.62 -14.12
C PRO A 245 3.94 -4.29 -14.43
N GLU A 246 3.50 -5.20 -13.58
CA GLU A 246 2.22 -5.88 -13.74
C GLU A 246 1.04 -4.91 -13.58
N LEU A 247 1.13 -4.01 -12.61
CA LEU A 247 0.09 -3.01 -12.34
C LEU A 247 -0.03 -2.02 -13.49
N ILE A 248 1.08 -1.46 -13.98
CA ILE A 248 1.10 -0.54 -15.13
C ILE A 248 0.54 -1.23 -16.39
N TYR A 249 0.94 -2.47 -16.65
CA TYR A 249 0.41 -3.23 -17.80
C TYR A 249 -1.11 -3.45 -17.70
N ARG A 250 -1.64 -3.71 -16.49
CA ARG A 250 -3.09 -3.91 -16.27
C ARG A 250 -3.88 -2.63 -16.33
N ILE A 251 -3.33 -1.53 -15.81
CA ILE A 251 -3.96 -0.21 -15.90
C ILE A 251 -4.05 0.21 -17.36
N GLY A 252 -2.94 0.08 -18.10
CA GLY A 252 -2.84 0.50 -19.48
C GLY A 252 -3.16 1.98 -19.66
N GLU A 253 -3.65 2.33 -20.83
CA GLU A 253 -4.22 3.65 -21.13
C GLU A 253 -5.74 3.63 -20.98
N PRO A 254 -6.37 4.78 -20.66
CA PRO A 254 -7.82 4.86 -20.56
C PRO A 254 -8.45 4.61 -21.93
N THR A 255 -9.21 3.53 -22.05
CA THR A 255 -9.82 3.13 -23.34
C THR A 255 -11.25 3.61 -23.49
N THR A 256 -11.88 4.09 -22.40
CA THR A 256 -13.27 4.53 -22.42
C THR A 256 -13.48 5.79 -21.57
N THR A 257 -14.40 6.67 -22.01
CA THR A 257 -14.83 7.84 -21.25
C THR A 257 -15.34 7.46 -19.85
N ARG A 258 -16.02 6.32 -19.72
CA ARG A 258 -16.49 5.82 -18.42
C ARG A 258 -15.35 5.60 -17.43
N GLN A 259 -14.23 5.02 -17.88
CA GLN A 259 -13.06 4.82 -17.01
C GLN A 259 -12.50 6.16 -16.53
N MET A 260 -12.38 7.13 -17.43
CA MET A 260 -11.92 8.48 -17.08
C MET A 260 -12.83 9.14 -16.04
N VAL A 261 -14.14 9.10 -16.24
CA VAL A 261 -15.13 9.66 -15.30
C VAL A 261 -15.02 9.00 -13.92
N VAL A 262 -14.99 7.66 -13.86
CA VAL A 262 -14.89 6.96 -12.57
C VAL A 262 -13.61 7.31 -11.83
N VAL A 263 -12.46 7.29 -12.51
CA VAL A 263 -11.17 7.65 -11.88
C VAL A 263 -11.18 9.11 -11.43
N SER A 264 -11.75 10.03 -12.22
CA SER A 264 -11.85 11.44 -11.85
C SER A 264 -12.74 11.66 -10.62
N LEU A 265 -13.88 10.96 -10.55
CA LEU A 265 -14.79 11.04 -9.39
C LEU A 265 -14.13 10.49 -8.12
N LEU A 266 -13.45 9.34 -8.21
CA LEU A 266 -12.72 8.77 -7.07
C LEU A 266 -11.57 9.68 -6.62
N THR A 267 -10.87 10.30 -7.56
CA THR A 267 -9.80 11.25 -7.25
C THR A 267 -10.35 12.52 -6.58
N ALA A 268 -11.46 13.05 -7.08
CA ALA A 268 -12.14 14.20 -6.48
C ALA A 268 -12.63 13.87 -5.05
N PHE A 269 -13.24 12.69 -4.86
CA PHE A 269 -13.63 12.23 -3.53
C PHE A 269 -12.43 12.13 -2.59
N MET A 270 -11.34 11.51 -3.02
CA MET A 270 -10.11 11.39 -2.23
C MET A 270 -9.53 12.77 -1.86
N ALA A 271 -9.52 13.71 -2.82
CA ALA A 271 -9.04 15.07 -2.56
C ALA A 271 -9.90 15.79 -1.52
N LEU A 272 -11.24 15.66 -1.63
CA LEU A 272 -12.17 16.22 -0.64
C LEU A 272 -12.00 15.57 0.74
N ASP A 273 -11.81 14.27 0.81
CA ASP A 273 -11.58 13.54 2.07
C ASP A 273 -10.26 13.97 2.74
N ILE A 274 -9.20 14.14 1.95
CA ILE A 274 -7.93 14.70 2.46
C ILE A 274 -8.14 16.11 3.02
N LEU A 275 -8.80 17.02 2.27
CA LEU A 275 -9.05 18.37 2.73
C LEU A 275 -9.91 18.41 3.99
N MET A 276 -10.96 17.57 4.04
CA MET A 276 -11.80 17.45 5.22
C MET A 276 -11.03 16.92 6.43
N THR A 277 -10.19 15.92 6.22
CA THR A 277 -9.33 15.36 7.28
C THR A 277 -8.38 16.43 7.83
N LEU A 278 -7.72 17.20 6.96
CA LEU A 278 -6.86 18.31 7.38
C LEU A 278 -7.64 19.36 8.19
N MET A 279 -8.87 19.66 7.77
CA MET A 279 -9.74 20.57 8.51
C MET A 279 -10.15 20.02 9.88
N CYS A 280 -10.42 18.73 9.97
CA CYS A 280 -10.71 18.08 11.26
C CYS A 280 -9.52 18.15 12.22
N PHE A 281 -8.29 17.88 11.74
CA PHE A 281 -7.08 18.04 12.55
C PHE A 281 -6.84 19.49 12.98
N TYR A 282 -7.01 20.44 12.05
CA TYR A 282 -6.90 21.86 12.34
C TYR A 282 -7.89 22.31 13.44
N ARG A 283 -9.16 21.90 13.34
CA ARG A 283 -10.17 22.19 14.36
C ARG A 283 -9.90 21.49 15.68
N ALA A 284 -9.44 20.25 15.66
CA ALA A 284 -9.06 19.54 16.86
C ALA A 284 -7.93 20.28 17.61
N ALA A 285 -6.90 20.73 16.90
CA ALA A 285 -5.83 21.55 17.48
C ALA A 285 -6.35 22.88 18.04
N GLN A 286 -7.27 23.57 17.37
CA GLN A 286 -7.87 24.80 17.85
C GLN A 286 -8.73 24.59 19.12
N ARG A 287 -9.53 23.50 19.17
CA ARG A 287 -10.32 23.16 20.36
C ARG A 287 -9.42 22.90 21.57
N MET A 288 -8.27 22.27 21.37
CA MET A 288 -7.27 22.08 22.42
C MET A 288 -6.79 23.40 23.04
N HIS A 289 -6.64 24.44 22.20
CA HIS A 289 -6.31 25.79 22.67
C HIS A 289 -7.53 26.67 23.06
N HIS A 290 -8.72 26.04 23.19
CA HIS A 290 -9.97 26.75 23.53
C HIS A 290 -10.36 27.86 22.54
N VAL A 291 -9.97 27.76 21.27
CA VAL A 291 -10.32 28.71 20.22
C VAL A 291 -11.71 28.36 19.67
N PRO A 292 -12.71 29.26 19.82
CA PRO A 292 -14.06 29.01 19.33
C PRO A 292 -14.09 28.99 17.79
N PRO A 293 -15.10 28.28 17.18
CA PRO A 293 -15.28 28.30 15.74
C PRO A 293 -15.63 29.70 15.25
N SER A 294 -15.02 30.12 14.14
CA SER A 294 -15.15 31.47 13.58
C SER A 294 -16.19 31.58 12.46
N ASN A 295 -16.63 30.46 11.91
CA ASN A 295 -17.57 30.41 10.78
C ASN A 295 -18.47 29.17 10.84
N PRO A 296 -19.61 29.14 10.06
CA PRO A 296 -20.53 28.01 10.08
C PRO A 296 -19.92 26.66 9.68
N PHE A 297 -18.89 26.65 8.82
CA PHE A 297 -18.23 25.42 8.43
C PHE A 297 -17.40 24.83 9.59
N GLU A 298 -16.71 25.67 10.35
CA GLU A 298 -16.00 25.22 11.56
C GLU A 298 -16.95 24.69 12.63
N VAL A 299 -18.15 25.34 12.80
CA VAL A 299 -19.21 24.82 13.67
C VAL A 299 -19.67 23.43 13.21
N TYR A 300 -19.86 23.23 11.90
CA TYR A 300 -20.23 21.95 11.34
C TYR A 300 -19.15 20.88 11.65
N VAL A 301 -17.88 21.22 11.44
CA VAL A 301 -16.75 20.31 11.73
C VAL A 301 -16.72 19.94 13.21
N ASP A 302 -16.82 20.92 14.11
CA ASP A 302 -16.79 20.68 15.56
C ASP A 302 -17.97 19.84 16.06
N THR A 303 -19.13 19.92 15.39
CA THR A 303 -20.33 19.18 15.76
C THR A 303 -20.29 17.73 15.29
N HIS A 304 -19.72 17.46 14.10
CA HIS A 304 -19.76 16.14 13.46
C HIS A 304 -18.46 15.36 13.59
N PHE A 305 -17.34 16.06 13.85
CA PHE A 305 -15.99 15.49 13.97
C PHE A 305 -15.34 15.99 15.26
N ASP A 306 -16.02 15.73 16.37
CA ASP A 306 -15.57 16.10 17.70
C ASP A 306 -14.33 15.30 18.14
N ASP A 307 -13.77 15.60 19.31
CA ASP A 307 -12.56 14.97 19.80
C ASP A 307 -12.75 13.46 20.07
N ARG A 308 -13.97 13.04 20.38
CA ARG A 308 -14.30 11.62 20.53
C ARG A 308 -14.27 10.93 19.18
N PHE A 309 -14.92 11.50 18.15
CA PHE A 309 -14.86 10.99 16.78
C PHE A 309 -13.42 10.85 16.28
N MET A 310 -12.59 11.89 16.51
CA MET A 310 -11.17 11.87 16.12
C MET A 310 -10.40 10.77 16.84
N ALA A 311 -10.61 10.58 18.14
CA ALA A 311 -9.97 9.53 18.92
C ALA A 311 -10.39 8.11 18.49
N ASP A 312 -11.68 7.93 18.17
CA ASP A 312 -12.24 6.63 17.74
C ASP A 312 -11.83 6.29 16.28
N THR A 313 -11.70 7.30 15.41
CA THR A 313 -11.34 7.10 14.00
C THR A 313 -9.84 6.84 13.83
N PHE A 314 -9.01 7.65 14.51
CA PHE A 314 -7.55 7.61 14.43
C PHE A 314 -6.96 6.96 15.70
N GLU A 315 -7.38 5.73 15.98
CA GLU A 315 -6.98 4.98 17.19
C GLU A 315 -5.45 4.84 17.34
N ASN A 316 -4.73 4.80 16.21
CA ASN A 316 -3.29 4.62 16.16
C ASN A 316 -2.49 5.93 16.33
N MET A 317 -3.17 7.08 16.45
CA MET A 317 -2.51 8.37 16.59
C MET A 317 -2.60 8.85 18.03
N ASP A 318 -1.49 9.36 18.55
CA ASP A 318 -1.46 10.12 19.79
C ASP A 318 -1.65 11.60 19.46
N PHE A 319 -2.64 12.18 20.08
CA PHE A 319 -2.95 13.59 20.00
C PHE A 319 -2.63 14.24 21.35
N ASP A 320 -2.17 15.48 21.32
CA ASP A 320 -1.93 16.24 22.57
C ASP A 320 -3.20 16.39 23.43
N PHE A 321 -4.39 16.23 22.83
CA PHE A 321 -5.69 16.28 23.53
C PHE A 321 -6.21 14.92 24.02
N LYS A 322 -5.57 13.81 23.63
CA LYS A 322 -5.94 12.47 24.09
C LYS A 322 -5.16 12.19 25.36
N PRO A 323 -5.81 11.83 26.49
CA PRO A 323 -5.04 11.37 27.65
C PRO A 323 -4.18 10.19 27.17
N PRO A 324 -2.90 10.13 27.58
CA PRO A 324 -1.99 9.11 27.12
C PRO A 324 -2.62 7.73 27.37
N THR A 325 -3.09 7.11 26.32
CA THR A 325 -3.43 5.69 26.38
C THR A 325 -2.08 4.99 26.51
N HIS A 326 -1.78 4.49 27.70
CA HIS A 326 -0.63 3.65 27.99
C HIS A 326 -0.73 2.33 27.22
N ILE A 327 -0.74 2.41 25.89
CA ILE A 327 -0.30 1.33 25.04
C ILE A 327 1.16 1.70 24.72
N GLU A 328 2.01 1.61 25.74
CA GLU A 328 3.44 1.53 25.50
C GLU A 328 3.65 0.44 24.44
N MET A 329 4.16 0.85 23.28
CA MET A 329 4.74 -0.08 22.31
C MET A 329 6.04 -0.68 22.89
N SER A 330 6.01 -1.14 24.14
CA SER A 330 7.08 -1.87 24.82
C SER A 330 7.25 -3.29 24.25
N GLY A 331 6.59 -3.58 23.16
CA GLY A 331 6.48 -4.91 22.57
C GLY A 331 7.16 -5.15 21.21
N LEU A 332 7.84 -4.18 20.58
CA LEU A 332 8.55 -4.41 19.31
C LEU A 332 10.07 -4.45 19.48
#